data_4e8b63527ee6b49bc6a948c99811cc45
#
_entry.id   4e8b63527ee6b49bc6a948c99811cc45
#
_cell.length_a   1.000
_cell.length_b   1.000
_cell.length_c   1.000
_cell.angle_alpha   90.00
_cell.angle_beta   90.00
_cell.angle_gamma   90.00
#
_symmetry.space_group_name_H-M   'P 1'
#
loop_
_entity.id
_entity.type
_entity.pdbx_description
1 polymer ?
#
loop_
_entity_poly.entity_id
_entity_poly.type
_entity_poly.pdbx_seq_one_letter_code
_entity_poly.pdbx_strand_id
1 'polypeptide(L)'
;MRSTNSTTRTRRAVRAAAVVAAGALALSLTACGGGDDDKKTGSDESSKASGGGAETGSTVTLPKLDGTTLEVAAVWTGAEQANFKKVLAEFSRRTGAKVTFVPAQDPIINFLGSKIAGGQPPDVALLPQPGAIKQAVEKKWAKPVGAEAQAQLSKNYSQGWQDIGKVDGKQYGVYYKAANKSLIWYNAKALENAGASEPKTWKDLLSTAQQVYDSGVTPFSVGGADGWTLTDWFENVYLSQAGPEKYDQLAQHKIKWTDPSVKQALTTLAQIWSKKDYLAGGPDGALQTEFPASVTQTFTGGDQPKAAMVYEGDFAQVNIGETKAKVGTDAKVFPFPAVGASAPVVSGGDAAVILKDSKAAQALVTFLASPDAATIQAKLGGYLSPNKNVPESAYPNEVQRTIAKALIASGDDFRFDMSDQAPQAFGGTPGKGEWKDLQDFLKNPSDVAGTQAKLEKDAAAAYGGGS
;
A
#
# COMPACT_ATOMS: atom_id res chain seq x y z
N MET A 1 43.46 49.25 3.54
CA MET A 1 44.12 48.82 4.77
C MET A 1 43.50 47.49 5.10
N ARG A 2 44.16 46.39 4.74
CA ARG A 2 44.99 45.48 5.56
C ARG A 2 44.31 45.18 6.89
N SER A 3 43.82 43.93 7.12
CA SER A 3 44.66 42.85 7.59
C SER A 3 43.98 41.49 7.45
N THR A 4 44.69 40.59 6.86
CA THR A 4 44.63 39.12 6.85
C THR A 4 44.74 38.52 8.26
N ASN A 5 44.04 37.40 8.53
CA ASN A 5 44.69 36.29 9.23
C ASN A 5 44.06 34.91 8.92
N SER A 6 44.85 34.11 8.33
CA SER A 6 44.82 32.67 8.13
C SER A 6 45.14 31.93 9.42
N THR A 7 44.45 30.84 9.74
CA THR A 7 45.04 29.74 10.50
C THR A 7 44.55 28.40 10.03
N THR A 8 45.50 27.70 9.47
CA THR A 8 45.53 26.30 9.03
C THR A 8 45.74 25.34 10.23
N ARG A 9 45.44 24.06 9.98
CA ARG A 9 45.91 22.83 10.66
C ARG A 9 44.85 22.20 11.59
N THR A 10 44.64 20.89 11.62
CA THR A 10 45.51 19.74 11.34
C THR A 10 44.72 18.49 11.10
N ARG A 11 45.06 17.71 10.09
CA ARG A 11 44.68 16.32 9.87
C ARG A 11 45.34 15.43 10.93
N ARG A 12 44.60 14.51 11.54
CA ARG A 12 45.17 13.32 12.16
C ARG A 12 44.51 12.06 11.57
N ALA A 13 45.32 11.38 10.80
CA ALA A 13 45.13 10.00 10.42
C ALA A 13 45.53 9.10 11.59
N VAL A 14 44.71 8.12 11.93
CA VAL A 14 45.11 6.99 12.76
C VAL A 14 44.97 5.72 11.94
N ARG A 15 46.12 5.04 11.85
CA ARG A 15 46.35 3.82 11.08
C ARG A 15 45.79 2.61 11.79
N ALA A 16 45.39 1.64 10.97
CA ALA A 16 45.02 0.28 11.28
C ALA A 16 46.11 -0.50 12.05
N ALA A 17 45.68 -1.44 12.87
CA ALA A 17 46.47 -2.62 13.20
C ALA A 17 45.55 -3.85 13.12
N ALA A 18 45.87 -4.71 12.19
CA ALA A 18 45.31 -6.05 12.04
C ALA A 18 46.05 -6.99 13.04
N VAL A 19 45.29 -7.85 13.72
CA VAL A 19 45.83 -9.04 14.37
C VAL A 19 45.10 -10.27 13.85
N VAL A 20 45.84 -11.08 13.13
CA VAL A 20 45.50 -12.44 12.72
C VAL A 20 45.85 -13.37 13.87
N ALA A 21 44.95 -14.25 14.27
CA ALA A 21 45.26 -15.43 15.05
C ALA A 21 44.51 -16.62 14.45
N ALA A 22 45.30 -17.46 13.78
CA ALA A 22 44.92 -18.81 13.35
C ALA A 22 45.06 -19.76 14.53
N GLY A 23 44.13 -20.72 14.66
CA GLY A 23 44.21 -21.81 15.60
C GLY A 23 43.39 -22.98 15.08
N ALA A 24 44.09 -23.91 14.43
CA ALA A 24 43.61 -25.24 14.06
C ALA A 24 43.87 -26.21 15.22
N LEU A 25 43.02 -27.22 15.32
CA LEU A 25 43.27 -28.58 15.89
C LEU A 25 41.91 -29.21 16.22
N ALA A 26 41.54 -30.37 15.95
CA ALA A 26 42.04 -31.62 15.39
C ALA A 26 40.98 -32.68 15.73
N LEU A 27 40.82 -33.60 14.86
CA LEU A 27 40.00 -34.81 14.89
C LEU A 27 40.25 -35.71 16.12
N SER A 28 39.22 -36.39 16.62
CA SER A 28 39.40 -37.72 17.19
C SER A 28 38.20 -38.62 16.85
N LEU A 29 38.46 -39.56 15.98
CA LEU A 29 37.72 -40.80 15.77
C LEU A 29 38.05 -41.75 16.92
N THR A 30 37.04 -42.43 17.45
CA THR A 30 37.25 -43.77 18.04
C THR A 30 36.10 -44.68 17.65
N ALA A 31 36.47 -45.70 16.96
CA ALA A 31 35.67 -46.87 16.61
C ALA A 31 36.03 -48.03 17.58
N CYS A 32 35.20 -49.05 17.54
CA CYS A 32 35.33 -50.47 18.06
C CYS A 32 34.26 -50.75 19.11
N GLY A 33 33.53 -51.80 19.05
CA GLY A 33 33.50 -53.06 18.28
C GLY A 33 32.61 -54.06 18.94
N GLY A 34 32.00 -54.89 18.15
CA GLY A 34 31.98 -56.35 18.22
C GLY A 34 30.90 -57.06 19.03
N GLY A 35 30.22 -57.99 18.36
CA GLY A 35 29.74 -59.26 18.95
C GLY A 35 28.27 -59.57 18.63
N ASP A 36 28.05 -60.24 17.65
CA ASP A 36 27.49 -61.51 17.18
C ASP A 36 26.12 -62.00 17.74
N ASP A 37 25.38 -62.51 16.73
CA ASP A 37 24.44 -63.63 16.63
C ASP A 37 23.06 -63.58 17.31
N ASP A 38 21.95 -63.65 16.61
CA ASP A 38 21.33 -64.83 15.99
C ASP A 38 19.92 -64.46 15.40
N LYS A 39 19.67 -64.97 14.20
CA LYS A 39 18.48 -65.33 13.45
C LYS A 39 17.08 -65.22 14.11
N LYS A 40 16.14 -64.63 13.44
CA LYS A 40 15.07 -65.24 12.62
C LYS A 40 14.00 -64.28 12.10
N THR A 41 13.84 -64.33 10.78
CA THR A 41 12.61 -64.28 9.95
C THR A 41 11.33 -63.65 10.48
N GLY A 42 10.81 -62.67 9.73
CA GLY A 42 9.41 -62.24 9.72
C GLY A 42 9.21 -60.98 8.90
N SER A 43 8.68 -61.18 7.73
CA SER A 43 8.14 -60.28 6.69
C SER A 43 7.58 -58.96 7.13
N ASP A 44 7.85 -57.95 6.26
CA ASP A 44 6.99 -56.85 5.75
C ASP A 44 6.36 -55.87 6.75
N GLU A 45 6.79 -54.66 6.70
CA GLU A 45 6.18 -53.53 6.02
C GLU A 45 6.98 -52.25 6.22
N SER A 46 7.47 -51.77 5.11
CA SER A 46 8.16 -50.49 4.96
C SER A 46 7.17 -49.36 5.09
N SER A 47 7.02 -48.75 6.24
CA SER A 47 6.41 -47.41 6.35
C SER A 47 7.49 -46.34 6.30
N LYS A 48 7.81 -45.88 5.08
CA LYS A 48 8.45 -44.62 4.85
C LYS A 48 7.51 -43.51 5.41
N ALA A 49 7.90 -42.93 6.52
CA ALA A 49 7.38 -41.62 6.93
C ALA A 49 7.83 -40.57 5.91
N SER A 50 7.03 -40.43 4.86
CA SER A 50 7.12 -39.31 3.94
C SER A 50 6.51 -38.10 4.62
N GLY A 51 7.35 -37.19 5.10
CA GLY A 51 6.95 -35.84 5.49
C GLY A 51 6.47 -35.06 4.25
N GLY A 52 5.32 -35.42 3.72
CA GLY A 52 4.64 -34.69 2.66
C GLY A 52 3.90 -33.52 3.27
N GLY A 53 4.52 -32.34 3.29
CA GLY A 53 3.76 -31.12 3.29
C GLY A 53 2.86 -31.16 2.05
N ALA A 54 1.53 -31.14 2.24
CA ALA A 54 0.58 -31.05 1.15
C ALA A 54 0.94 -29.83 0.31
N GLU A 55 1.58 -30.00 -0.85
CA GLU A 55 1.59 -29.03 -1.90
C GLU A 55 0.13 -28.85 -2.32
N THR A 56 -0.49 -27.74 -1.90
CA THR A 56 -1.77 -27.30 -2.47
C THR A 56 -1.51 -27.16 -3.96
N GLY A 57 -2.18 -27.99 -4.77
CA GLY A 57 -1.97 -28.03 -6.21
C GLY A 57 -2.08 -26.63 -6.81
N SER A 58 -1.16 -26.30 -7.72
CA SER A 58 -1.15 -24.99 -8.41
C SER A 58 -2.51 -24.71 -9.04
N THR A 59 -3.04 -23.49 -8.81
CA THR A 59 -4.33 -23.05 -9.34
C THR A 59 -4.21 -22.48 -10.77
N VAL A 60 -2.97 -22.30 -11.27
CA VAL A 60 -2.67 -21.74 -12.59
C VAL A 60 -1.58 -22.53 -13.28
N THR A 61 -1.81 -22.86 -14.56
CA THR A 61 -0.82 -23.47 -15.44
C THR A 61 -0.01 -22.38 -16.13
N LEU A 62 1.31 -22.45 -16.05
CA LEU A 62 2.23 -21.48 -16.65
C LEU A 62 3.07 -22.13 -17.75
N PRO A 63 3.38 -21.41 -18.83
CA PRO A 63 4.25 -21.91 -19.89
C PRO A 63 5.72 -21.99 -19.43
N LYS A 64 6.51 -22.83 -20.10
CA LYS A 64 7.98 -22.74 -20.02
C LYS A 64 8.47 -21.53 -20.79
N LEU A 65 9.38 -20.77 -20.17
CA LEU A 65 9.91 -19.50 -20.67
C LEU A 65 11.43 -19.41 -20.47
N ASP A 66 12.11 -20.56 -20.54
CA ASP A 66 13.55 -20.64 -20.35
C ASP A 66 14.28 -19.66 -21.30
N GLY A 67 15.28 -18.96 -20.78
CA GLY A 67 16.03 -17.96 -21.52
C GLY A 67 15.33 -16.60 -21.73
N THR A 68 14.07 -16.45 -21.31
CA THR A 68 13.34 -15.19 -21.38
C THR A 68 13.66 -14.29 -20.19
N THR A 69 13.79 -12.98 -20.46
CA THR A 69 13.94 -11.95 -19.40
C THR A 69 12.73 -11.04 -19.38
N LEU A 70 12.33 -10.59 -18.19
CA LEU A 70 11.24 -9.65 -17.95
C LEU A 70 11.68 -8.56 -16.96
N GLU A 71 11.24 -7.32 -17.20
CA GLU A 71 11.33 -6.22 -16.27
C GLU A 71 9.95 -5.85 -15.75
N VAL A 72 9.83 -5.73 -14.41
CA VAL A 72 8.61 -5.32 -13.73
C VAL A 72 8.87 -4.06 -12.92
N ALA A 73 8.16 -2.98 -13.22
CA ALA A 73 8.30 -1.71 -12.53
C ALA A 73 7.17 -1.50 -11.49
N ALA A 74 7.51 -0.97 -10.33
CA ALA A 74 6.57 -0.50 -9.33
C ALA A 74 7.23 0.56 -8.43
N VAL A 75 6.40 1.37 -7.75
CA VAL A 75 6.88 2.39 -6.79
C VAL A 75 7.26 1.80 -5.42
N TRP A 76 7.00 0.53 -5.20
CA TRP A 76 7.22 -0.14 -3.91
C TRP A 76 8.69 -0.17 -3.50
N THR A 77 8.94 0.10 -2.22
CA THR A 77 10.27 0.13 -1.61
C THR A 77 10.34 -0.76 -0.37
N GLY A 78 11.50 -0.85 0.28
CA GLY A 78 11.67 -1.52 1.57
C GLY A 78 11.15 -2.97 1.60
N ALA A 79 10.38 -3.28 2.63
CA ALA A 79 9.83 -4.61 2.87
C ALA A 79 8.77 -5.00 1.82
N GLU A 80 7.98 -4.05 1.33
CA GLU A 80 6.99 -4.30 0.29
C GLU A 80 7.64 -4.79 -1.01
N GLN A 81 8.67 -4.07 -1.46
CA GLN A 81 9.49 -4.50 -2.61
C GLN A 81 10.11 -5.87 -2.39
N ALA A 82 10.68 -6.11 -1.20
CA ALA A 82 11.33 -7.38 -0.87
C ALA A 82 10.32 -8.55 -0.90
N ASN A 83 9.11 -8.34 -0.43
CA ASN A 83 8.04 -9.33 -0.45
C ASN A 83 7.59 -9.62 -1.88
N PHE A 84 7.37 -8.61 -2.70
CA PHE A 84 6.97 -8.81 -4.11
C PHE A 84 8.06 -9.52 -4.93
N LYS A 85 9.33 -9.25 -4.68
CA LYS A 85 10.44 -9.99 -5.31
C LYS A 85 10.37 -11.50 -5.04
N LYS A 86 9.82 -11.95 -3.90
CA LYS A 86 9.62 -13.40 -3.62
C LYS A 86 8.51 -13.98 -4.50
N VAL A 87 7.47 -13.19 -4.80
CA VAL A 87 6.42 -13.59 -5.75
C VAL A 87 6.99 -13.73 -7.16
N LEU A 88 7.80 -12.76 -7.61
CA LEU A 88 8.47 -12.82 -8.90
C LEU A 88 9.47 -13.98 -8.98
N ALA A 89 10.16 -14.31 -7.89
CA ALA A 89 11.05 -15.46 -7.82
C ALA A 89 10.30 -16.80 -7.98
N GLU A 90 9.08 -16.91 -7.43
CA GLU A 90 8.24 -18.10 -7.62
C GLU A 90 7.78 -18.23 -9.09
N PHE A 91 7.39 -17.14 -9.74
CA PHE A 91 7.12 -17.13 -11.18
C PHE A 91 8.34 -17.61 -11.96
N SER A 92 9.52 -17.09 -11.66
CA SER A 92 10.78 -17.49 -12.28
C SER A 92 11.05 -18.98 -12.10
N ARG A 93 10.86 -19.50 -10.89
CA ARG A 93 11.03 -20.92 -10.56
C ARG A 93 10.12 -21.85 -11.37
N ARG A 94 8.86 -21.42 -11.56
CA ARG A 94 7.85 -22.21 -12.31
C ARG A 94 8.07 -22.20 -13.81
N THR A 95 8.53 -21.07 -14.34
CA THR A 95 8.58 -20.85 -15.80
C THR A 95 9.99 -20.97 -16.40
N GLY A 96 11.04 -20.79 -15.63
CA GLY A 96 12.40 -20.63 -16.13
C GLY A 96 12.75 -19.23 -16.60
N ALA A 97 11.82 -18.28 -16.58
CA ALA A 97 12.08 -16.88 -16.94
C ALA A 97 12.89 -16.16 -15.85
N LYS A 98 13.75 -15.21 -16.25
CA LYS A 98 14.43 -14.31 -15.33
C LYS A 98 13.63 -13.01 -15.20
N VAL A 99 13.11 -12.70 -14.03
CA VAL A 99 12.37 -11.48 -13.77
C VAL A 99 13.17 -10.52 -12.92
N THR A 100 13.28 -9.26 -13.37
CA THR A 100 13.97 -8.18 -12.68
C THR A 100 12.94 -7.16 -12.21
N PHE A 101 12.96 -6.81 -10.92
CA PHE A 101 12.19 -5.69 -10.38
C PHE A 101 12.93 -4.39 -10.63
N VAL A 102 12.25 -3.40 -11.18
CA VAL A 102 12.75 -2.06 -11.47
C VAL A 102 12.03 -1.06 -10.56
N PRO A 103 12.72 -0.48 -9.55
CA PRO A 103 12.09 0.52 -8.70
C PRO A 103 11.78 1.78 -9.53
N ALA A 104 10.57 2.26 -9.43
CA ALA A 104 10.09 3.48 -10.05
C ALA A 104 9.89 4.58 -9.01
N GLN A 105 10.00 5.83 -9.44
CA GLN A 105 9.61 6.99 -8.63
C GLN A 105 8.13 7.30 -8.87
N ASP A 106 7.47 7.82 -7.87
CA ASP A 106 6.12 8.35 -8.00
C ASP A 106 6.15 9.81 -8.52
N PRO A 107 5.26 10.21 -9.45
CA PRO A 107 4.26 9.39 -10.13
C PRO A 107 4.89 8.43 -11.16
N ILE A 108 4.56 7.14 -11.06
CA ILE A 108 5.11 6.10 -11.94
C ILE A 108 4.90 6.39 -13.43
N ILE A 109 3.83 7.09 -13.78
CA ILE A 109 3.51 7.43 -15.16
C ILE A 109 4.60 8.32 -15.82
N ASN A 110 5.25 9.18 -15.04
CA ASN A 110 6.37 10.00 -15.52
C ASN A 110 7.62 9.16 -15.74
N PHE A 111 7.90 8.23 -14.82
CA PHE A 111 8.97 7.26 -14.96
C PHE A 111 8.79 6.41 -16.23
N LEU A 112 7.58 5.88 -16.45
CA LEU A 112 7.25 5.09 -17.65
C LEU A 112 7.41 5.92 -18.92
N GLY A 113 6.94 7.17 -18.92
CA GLY A 113 7.11 8.09 -20.05
C GLY A 113 8.57 8.25 -20.44
N SER A 114 9.45 8.44 -19.47
CA SER A 114 10.90 8.57 -19.70
C SER A 114 11.52 7.28 -20.25
N LYS A 115 11.15 6.12 -19.68
CA LYS A 115 11.61 4.80 -20.13
C LYS A 115 11.16 4.48 -21.56
N ILE A 116 9.91 4.78 -21.89
CA ILE A 116 9.32 4.55 -23.22
C ILE A 116 9.98 5.49 -24.26
N ALA A 117 10.15 6.76 -23.93
CA ALA A 117 10.84 7.72 -24.80
C ALA A 117 12.30 7.30 -25.08
N GLY A 118 12.96 6.69 -24.09
CA GLY A 118 14.30 6.11 -24.21
C GLY A 118 14.34 4.75 -24.95
N GLY A 119 13.21 4.23 -25.42
CA GLY A 119 13.14 2.93 -26.12
C GLY A 119 13.32 1.70 -25.21
N GLN A 120 13.26 1.88 -23.88
CA GLN A 120 13.48 0.82 -22.88
C GLN A 120 12.33 0.72 -21.87
N PRO A 121 11.06 0.55 -22.33
CA PRO A 121 9.97 0.33 -21.39
C PRO A 121 10.18 -0.97 -20.61
N PRO A 122 9.72 -1.05 -19.34
CA PRO A 122 9.57 -2.34 -18.66
C PRO A 122 8.51 -3.20 -19.39
N ASP A 123 8.49 -4.49 -19.10
CA ASP A 123 7.50 -5.40 -19.71
C ASP A 123 6.13 -5.27 -19.06
N VAL A 124 6.12 -5.15 -17.73
CA VAL A 124 4.93 -4.96 -16.89
C VAL A 124 5.18 -3.83 -15.88
N ALA A 125 4.16 -3.05 -15.56
CA ALA A 125 4.19 -2.10 -14.46
C ALA A 125 3.01 -2.31 -13.51
N LEU A 126 3.22 -2.09 -12.21
CA LEU A 126 2.16 -2.01 -11.21
C LEU A 126 1.76 -0.54 -11.10
N LEU A 127 0.52 -0.24 -11.50
CA LEU A 127 -0.03 1.12 -11.48
C LEU A 127 -1.03 1.26 -10.33
N PRO A 128 -0.83 2.20 -9.41
CA PRO A 128 -1.74 2.38 -8.27
C PRO A 128 -3.07 3.02 -8.65
N GLN A 129 -3.15 3.68 -9.81
CA GLN A 129 -4.24 4.59 -10.15
C GLN A 129 -4.95 4.17 -11.43
N PRO A 130 -6.30 3.99 -11.43
CA PRO A 130 -7.09 3.80 -12.66
C PRO A 130 -6.89 4.94 -13.67
N GLY A 131 -6.74 6.18 -13.21
CA GLY A 131 -6.40 7.33 -14.05
C GLY A 131 -5.08 7.16 -14.81
N ALA A 132 -4.07 6.55 -14.17
CA ALA A 132 -2.79 6.23 -14.82
C ALA A 132 -2.93 5.10 -15.85
N ILE A 133 -3.80 4.11 -15.59
CA ILE A 133 -4.11 3.05 -16.57
C ILE A 133 -4.75 3.68 -17.82
N LYS A 134 -5.77 4.53 -17.62
CA LYS A 134 -6.43 5.24 -18.71
C LYS A 134 -5.42 6.05 -19.53
N GLN A 135 -4.57 6.83 -18.89
CA GLN A 135 -3.52 7.61 -19.56
C GLN A 135 -2.55 6.73 -20.34
N ALA A 136 -2.15 5.58 -19.79
CA ALA A 136 -1.27 4.63 -20.49
C ALA A 136 -1.93 4.02 -21.72
N VAL A 137 -3.25 3.79 -21.69
CA VAL A 137 -4.03 3.31 -22.84
C VAL A 137 -4.14 4.39 -23.90
N GLU A 138 -4.51 5.61 -23.56
CA GLU A 138 -4.62 6.77 -24.47
C GLU A 138 -3.29 7.05 -25.19
N LYS A 139 -2.17 6.92 -24.47
CA LYS A 139 -0.82 7.03 -25.03
C LYS A 139 -0.35 5.79 -25.79
N LYS A 140 -1.19 4.73 -25.91
CA LYS A 140 -0.88 3.45 -26.57
C LYS A 140 0.31 2.70 -25.94
N TRP A 141 0.60 2.98 -24.67
CA TRP A 141 1.64 2.29 -23.91
C TRP A 141 1.14 0.93 -23.40
N ALA A 142 -0.07 0.92 -22.82
CA ALA A 142 -0.67 -0.30 -22.30
C ALA A 142 -1.16 -1.23 -23.40
N LYS A 143 -1.04 -2.53 -23.14
CA LYS A 143 -1.54 -3.62 -23.97
C LYS A 143 -2.65 -4.36 -23.26
N PRO A 144 -3.69 -4.83 -23.96
CA PRO A 144 -4.77 -5.58 -23.34
C PRO A 144 -4.27 -6.90 -22.76
N VAL A 145 -4.91 -7.36 -21.69
CA VAL A 145 -4.63 -8.68 -21.10
C VAL A 145 -5.24 -9.80 -21.92
N GLY A 146 -4.53 -10.92 -22.02
CA GLY A 146 -4.94 -12.10 -22.77
C GLY A 146 -6.05 -12.90 -22.10
N ALA A 147 -6.53 -13.92 -22.82
CA ALA A 147 -7.67 -14.74 -22.42
C ALA A 147 -7.42 -15.48 -21.09
N GLU A 148 -6.20 -15.96 -20.84
CA GLU A 148 -5.85 -16.68 -19.63
C GLU A 148 -5.95 -15.80 -18.37
N ALA A 149 -5.47 -14.54 -18.44
CA ALA A 149 -5.60 -13.60 -17.35
C ALA A 149 -7.06 -13.17 -17.14
N GLN A 150 -7.83 -12.99 -18.21
CA GLN A 150 -9.27 -12.70 -18.12
C GLN A 150 -10.03 -13.86 -17.47
N ALA A 151 -9.69 -15.12 -17.78
CA ALA A 151 -10.27 -16.29 -17.14
C ALA A 151 -9.96 -16.33 -15.63
N GLN A 152 -8.74 -15.97 -15.22
CA GLN A 152 -8.39 -15.83 -13.80
C GLN A 152 -9.20 -14.71 -13.12
N LEU A 153 -9.35 -13.55 -13.76
CA LEU A 153 -10.17 -12.47 -13.25
C LEU A 153 -11.63 -12.89 -13.06
N SER A 154 -12.26 -13.46 -14.08
CA SER A 154 -13.66 -13.89 -14.02
C SER A 154 -13.92 -14.92 -12.92
N LYS A 155 -12.97 -15.81 -12.67
CA LYS A 155 -13.06 -16.85 -11.64
C LYS A 155 -12.85 -16.30 -10.22
N ASN A 156 -11.91 -15.36 -10.07
CA ASN A 156 -11.31 -15.05 -8.78
C ASN A 156 -11.71 -13.67 -8.22
N TYR A 157 -12.24 -12.75 -9.04
CA TYR A 157 -12.49 -11.36 -8.65
C TYR A 157 -13.98 -11.01 -8.72
N SER A 158 -14.43 -10.06 -7.91
CA SER A 158 -15.75 -9.46 -8.08
C SER A 158 -15.80 -8.61 -9.34
N GLN A 159 -17.01 -8.26 -9.80
CA GLN A 159 -17.19 -7.47 -11.02
C GLN A 159 -16.58 -6.08 -10.87
N GLY A 160 -16.74 -5.42 -9.71
CA GLY A 160 -16.17 -4.11 -9.42
C GLY A 160 -14.66 -4.10 -9.63
N TRP A 161 -13.93 -5.08 -9.11
CA TRP A 161 -12.48 -5.19 -9.31
C TRP A 161 -12.07 -5.45 -10.76
N GLN A 162 -12.91 -6.12 -11.54
CA GLN A 162 -12.66 -6.28 -12.97
C GLN A 162 -12.87 -4.97 -13.73
N ASP A 163 -13.95 -4.24 -13.40
CA ASP A 163 -14.36 -3.05 -14.15
C ASP A 163 -13.41 -1.87 -13.99
N ILE A 164 -12.84 -1.65 -12.80
CA ILE A 164 -11.83 -0.58 -12.61
C ILE A 164 -10.52 -0.82 -13.38
N GLY A 165 -10.26 -2.04 -13.82
CA GLY A 165 -9.11 -2.38 -14.70
C GLY A 165 -9.41 -2.23 -16.19
N LYS A 166 -10.65 -1.85 -16.57
CA LYS A 166 -11.08 -1.70 -17.96
C LYS A 166 -10.96 -0.24 -18.45
N VAL A 167 -10.61 -0.11 -19.71
CA VAL A 167 -10.71 1.16 -20.46
C VAL A 167 -11.42 0.84 -21.77
N ASP A 168 -12.48 1.58 -22.09
CA ASP A 168 -13.32 1.39 -23.29
C ASP A 168 -13.78 -0.08 -23.47
N GLY A 169 -14.18 -0.70 -22.37
CA GLY A 169 -14.68 -2.08 -22.32
C GLY A 169 -13.63 -3.18 -22.47
N LYS A 170 -12.34 -2.84 -22.64
CA LYS A 170 -11.24 -3.80 -22.71
C LYS A 170 -10.44 -3.85 -21.41
N GLN A 171 -10.04 -5.04 -20.97
CA GLN A 171 -9.23 -5.23 -19.78
C GLN A 171 -7.77 -4.90 -20.08
N TYR A 172 -7.19 -3.96 -19.30
CA TYR A 172 -5.78 -3.57 -19.34
C TYR A 172 -5.10 -3.77 -17.99
N GLY A 173 -5.77 -3.49 -16.88
CA GLY A 173 -5.25 -3.65 -15.53
C GLY A 173 -5.77 -4.93 -14.87
N VAL A 174 -4.88 -5.65 -14.18
CA VAL A 174 -5.21 -6.74 -13.26
C VAL A 174 -4.85 -6.28 -11.87
N TYR A 175 -5.83 -5.95 -11.04
CA TYR A 175 -5.57 -5.53 -9.66
C TYR A 175 -4.98 -6.69 -8.88
N TYR A 176 -3.68 -6.61 -8.64
CA TYR A 176 -2.92 -7.58 -7.87
C TYR A 176 -3.04 -7.32 -6.38
N LYS A 177 -2.93 -6.07 -5.98
CA LYS A 177 -3.04 -5.62 -4.59
C LYS A 177 -4.29 -4.77 -4.44
N ALA A 178 -5.01 -4.97 -3.34
CA ALA A 178 -6.05 -4.09 -2.84
C ALA A 178 -5.57 -3.37 -1.60
N ALA A 179 -6.26 -2.29 -1.23
CA ALA A 179 -6.07 -1.59 0.02
C ALA A 179 -7.43 -1.26 0.65
N ASN A 180 -7.52 -1.34 1.97
CA ASN A 180 -8.60 -0.73 2.74
C ASN A 180 -8.08 0.60 3.29
N LYS A 181 -8.56 1.70 2.71
CA LYS A 181 -8.17 3.07 3.07
C LYS A 181 -9.14 3.71 4.09
N SER A 182 -9.93 2.91 4.80
CA SER A 182 -10.89 3.37 5.80
C SER A 182 -10.54 2.86 7.20
N LEU A 183 -9.29 3.11 7.62
CA LEU A 183 -8.76 2.62 8.88
C LEU A 183 -8.05 3.73 9.66
N ILE A 184 -8.17 3.71 10.99
CA ILE A 184 -7.35 4.52 11.89
C ILE A 184 -6.54 3.57 12.77
N TRP A 185 -5.23 3.64 12.59
CA TRP A 185 -4.26 2.91 13.40
C TRP A 185 -3.95 3.70 14.66
N TYR A 186 -3.77 3.03 15.79
CA TYR A 186 -3.50 3.70 17.05
C TYR A 186 -2.52 2.96 17.95
N ASN A 187 -1.79 3.71 18.74
CA ASN A 187 -0.96 3.21 19.80
C ASN A 187 -1.85 2.81 20.97
N ALA A 188 -1.94 1.49 21.22
CA ALA A 188 -2.86 0.93 22.22
C ALA A 188 -2.59 1.50 23.62
N LYS A 189 -1.32 1.67 23.98
CA LYS A 189 -0.94 2.19 25.31
C LYS A 189 -1.27 3.67 25.47
N ALA A 190 -1.10 4.47 24.42
CA ALA A 190 -1.45 5.89 24.47
C ALA A 190 -2.96 6.09 24.64
N LEU A 191 -3.81 5.30 23.95
CA LEU A 191 -5.26 5.36 24.15
C LEU A 191 -5.67 4.88 25.54
N GLU A 192 -5.07 3.78 26.04
CA GLU A 192 -5.33 3.27 27.39
C GLU A 192 -4.98 4.31 28.44
N ASN A 193 -3.81 4.95 28.36
CA ASN A 193 -3.38 5.98 29.31
C ASN A 193 -4.29 7.23 29.28
N ALA A 194 -4.87 7.55 28.13
CA ALA A 194 -5.86 8.61 27.98
C ALA A 194 -7.25 8.24 28.51
N GLY A 195 -7.48 6.99 28.89
CA GLY A 195 -8.81 6.48 29.23
C GLY A 195 -9.78 6.50 28.05
N ALA A 196 -9.24 6.51 26.82
CA ALA A 196 -10.01 6.59 25.59
C ALA A 196 -10.35 5.20 25.04
N SER A 197 -11.44 5.10 24.29
CA SER A 197 -11.87 3.89 23.61
C SER A 197 -11.96 4.09 22.10
N GLU A 198 -12.04 2.98 21.35
CA GLU A 198 -12.21 3.01 19.90
C GLU A 198 -13.52 3.73 19.52
N PRO A 199 -13.44 4.83 18.75
CA PRO A 199 -14.61 5.60 18.34
C PRO A 199 -15.39 4.89 17.22
N LYS A 200 -16.70 4.96 17.28
CA LYS A 200 -17.60 4.42 16.22
C LYS A 200 -18.19 5.50 15.33
N THR A 201 -18.28 6.72 15.84
CA THR A 201 -18.80 7.88 15.12
C THR A 201 -17.77 8.99 15.09
N TRP A 202 -17.93 9.95 14.17
CA TRP A 202 -17.09 11.14 14.10
C TRP A 202 -17.11 11.93 15.40
N LYS A 203 -18.28 12.02 16.05
CA LYS A 203 -18.40 12.67 17.36
C LYS A 203 -17.55 11.97 18.42
N ASP A 204 -17.55 10.63 18.41
CA ASP A 204 -16.71 9.86 19.32
C ASP A 204 -15.23 10.07 19.03
N LEU A 205 -14.84 10.16 17.73
CA LEU A 205 -13.46 10.46 17.34
C LEU A 205 -12.98 11.81 17.87
N LEU A 206 -13.84 12.84 17.77
CA LEU A 206 -13.51 14.15 18.34
C LEU A 206 -13.35 14.10 19.88
N SER A 207 -14.19 13.30 20.56
CA SER A 207 -14.08 13.08 22.00
C SER A 207 -12.81 12.31 22.35
N THR A 208 -12.50 11.23 21.64
CA THR A 208 -11.26 10.43 21.78
C THR A 208 -10.02 11.32 21.58
N ALA A 209 -10.03 12.15 20.54
CA ALA A 209 -8.94 13.09 20.26
C ALA A 209 -8.74 14.10 21.40
N GLN A 210 -9.84 14.60 21.99
CA GLN A 210 -9.75 15.50 23.14
C GLN A 210 -9.16 14.78 24.38
N GLN A 211 -9.62 13.57 24.68
CA GLN A 211 -9.08 12.77 25.80
C GLN A 211 -7.58 12.49 25.65
N VAL A 212 -7.15 12.14 24.43
CA VAL A 212 -5.74 11.93 24.12
C VAL A 212 -4.94 13.23 24.30
N TYR A 213 -5.45 14.36 23.80
CA TYR A 213 -4.81 15.67 23.99
C TYR A 213 -4.69 16.05 25.47
N ASP A 214 -5.75 15.86 26.25
CA ASP A 214 -5.78 16.15 27.69
C ASP A 214 -4.80 15.26 28.49
N SER A 215 -4.47 14.06 27.97
CA SER A 215 -3.45 13.17 28.54
C SER A 215 -2.01 13.60 28.24
N GLY A 216 -1.81 14.66 27.44
CA GLY A 216 -0.49 15.19 27.08
C GLY A 216 0.13 14.55 25.83
N VAL A 217 -0.62 13.73 25.08
CA VAL A 217 -0.18 13.15 23.82
C VAL A 217 -0.91 13.83 22.65
N THR A 218 -0.19 14.13 21.56
CA THR A 218 -0.83 14.67 20.36
C THR A 218 -1.77 13.62 19.75
N PRO A 219 -3.02 13.97 19.38
CA PRO A 219 -3.97 13.01 18.82
C PRO A 219 -3.53 12.36 17.51
N PHE A 220 -3.11 13.15 16.51
CA PHE A 220 -2.89 12.63 15.15
C PHE A 220 -1.50 12.92 14.61
N SER A 221 -0.91 11.92 13.96
CA SER A 221 0.14 12.08 12.95
C SER A 221 -0.49 12.09 11.56
N VAL A 222 -0.06 13.00 10.69
CA VAL A 222 -0.60 13.16 9.34
C VAL A 222 0.55 13.24 8.34
N GLY A 223 0.53 12.39 7.32
CA GLY A 223 1.53 12.33 6.25
C GLY A 223 1.25 13.32 5.12
N GLY A 224 1.02 14.60 5.45
CA GLY A 224 0.55 15.61 4.50
C GLY A 224 1.53 16.02 3.40
N ALA A 225 2.82 15.64 3.51
CA ALA A 225 3.83 15.94 2.50
C ALA A 225 3.51 15.25 1.16
N ASP A 226 3.01 14.02 1.20
CA ASP A 226 2.73 13.23 0.01
C ASP A 226 1.46 13.68 -0.74
N GLY A 227 0.56 14.40 -0.06
CA GLY A 227 -0.67 14.93 -0.63
C GLY A 227 -1.82 13.92 -0.67
N TRP A 228 -1.61 12.71 -1.21
CA TRP A 228 -2.64 11.67 -1.33
C TRP A 228 -3.23 11.24 0.02
N THR A 229 -2.47 11.30 1.11
CA THR A 229 -2.99 10.99 2.45
C THR A 229 -4.11 11.95 2.87
N LEU A 230 -4.08 13.19 2.37
CA LEU A 230 -5.12 14.20 2.66
C LEU A 230 -6.38 13.97 1.82
N THR A 231 -6.24 13.46 0.60
CA THR A 231 -7.39 13.08 -0.23
C THR A 231 -8.15 11.93 0.42
N ASP A 232 -7.45 10.94 0.95
CA ASP A 232 -8.03 9.81 1.67
C ASP A 232 -8.88 10.27 2.87
N TRP A 233 -8.43 11.27 3.65
CA TRP A 233 -9.22 11.90 4.72
C TRP A 233 -10.52 12.52 4.21
N PHE A 234 -10.42 13.32 3.13
CA PHE A 234 -11.58 13.97 2.51
C PHE A 234 -12.57 12.92 1.98
N GLU A 235 -12.09 11.93 1.27
CA GLU A 235 -12.90 10.92 0.61
C GLU A 235 -13.70 10.07 1.59
N ASN A 236 -13.09 9.67 2.72
CA ASN A 236 -13.80 8.92 3.75
C ASN A 236 -14.89 9.75 4.42
N VAL A 237 -14.61 11.01 4.73
CA VAL A 237 -15.63 11.93 5.25
C VAL A 237 -16.73 12.13 4.22
N TYR A 238 -16.37 12.39 2.97
CA TYR A 238 -17.31 12.68 1.90
C TYR A 238 -18.22 11.47 1.59
N LEU A 239 -17.63 10.28 1.43
CA LEU A 239 -18.38 9.06 1.16
C LEU A 239 -19.37 8.74 2.28
N SER A 240 -18.95 8.88 3.54
CA SER A 240 -19.81 8.65 4.70
C SER A 240 -20.96 9.68 4.82
N GLN A 241 -20.73 10.95 4.45
CA GLN A 241 -21.73 12.01 4.56
C GLN A 241 -22.65 12.11 3.35
N ALA A 242 -22.08 12.05 2.15
CA ALA A 242 -22.81 12.30 0.90
C ALA A 242 -23.39 11.02 0.29
N GLY A 243 -22.84 9.85 0.68
CA GLY A 243 -23.23 8.55 0.17
C GLY A 243 -22.57 8.19 -1.17
N PRO A 244 -22.68 6.93 -1.58
CA PRO A 244 -21.95 6.39 -2.72
C PRO A 244 -22.34 7.02 -4.05
N GLU A 245 -23.60 7.37 -4.25
CA GLU A 245 -24.04 7.97 -5.51
C GLU A 245 -23.40 9.34 -5.76
N LYS A 246 -23.40 10.22 -4.75
CA LYS A 246 -22.74 11.53 -4.86
C LYS A 246 -21.23 11.41 -4.96
N TYR A 247 -20.65 10.43 -4.27
CA TYR A 247 -19.24 10.13 -4.39
C TYR A 247 -18.86 9.79 -5.84
N ASP A 248 -19.62 8.89 -6.48
CA ASP A 248 -19.40 8.49 -7.87
C ASP A 248 -19.60 9.66 -8.84
N GLN A 249 -20.58 10.54 -8.57
CA GLN A 249 -20.82 11.74 -9.37
C GLN A 249 -19.68 12.76 -9.25
N LEU A 250 -19.13 12.96 -8.05
CA LEU A 250 -17.99 13.86 -7.82
C LEU A 250 -16.71 13.29 -8.46
N ALA A 251 -16.45 12.00 -8.26
CA ALA A 251 -15.31 11.29 -8.86
C ALA A 251 -15.27 11.36 -10.38
N GLN A 252 -16.43 11.51 -11.02
CA GLN A 252 -16.57 11.65 -12.47
C GLN A 252 -16.76 13.12 -12.93
N HIS A 253 -16.64 14.06 -12.00
CA HIS A 253 -16.92 15.50 -12.20
C HIS A 253 -18.29 15.76 -12.85
N LYS A 254 -19.29 14.89 -12.58
CA LYS A 254 -20.70 15.08 -12.95
C LYS A 254 -21.41 16.11 -12.07
N ILE A 255 -20.93 16.28 -10.85
CA ILE A 255 -21.26 17.41 -9.96
C ILE A 255 -19.98 18.20 -9.69
N LYS A 256 -20.14 19.46 -9.36
CA LYS A 256 -19.03 20.37 -9.14
C LYS A 256 -18.44 20.23 -7.74
N TRP A 257 -17.17 20.49 -7.57
CA TRP A 257 -16.53 20.61 -6.26
C TRP A 257 -17.07 21.78 -5.41
N THR A 258 -17.82 22.68 -6.03
CA THR A 258 -18.59 23.74 -5.33
C THR A 258 -19.95 23.24 -4.81
N ASP A 259 -20.31 21.96 -4.98
CA ASP A 259 -21.55 21.40 -4.43
C ASP A 259 -21.60 21.54 -2.90
N PRO A 260 -22.80 21.80 -2.32
CA PRO A 260 -22.95 21.92 -0.87
C PRO A 260 -22.45 20.70 -0.07
N SER A 261 -22.47 19.49 -0.65
CA SER A 261 -21.95 18.28 0.01
C SER A 261 -20.44 18.33 0.21
N VAL A 262 -19.70 18.90 -0.74
CA VAL A 262 -18.24 19.11 -0.62
C VAL A 262 -17.95 20.13 0.49
N LYS A 263 -18.72 21.22 0.54
CA LYS A 263 -18.62 22.19 1.64
C LYS A 263 -18.79 21.54 3.00
N GLN A 264 -19.78 20.66 3.12
CA GLN A 264 -20.06 19.95 4.36
C GLN A 264 -18.87 19.06 4.77
N ALA A 265 -18.28 18.32 3.83
CA ALA A 265 -17.13 17.45 4.10
C ALA A 265 -15.89 18.24 4.55
N LEU A 266 -15.56 19.33 3.84
CA LEU A 266 -14.45 20.21 4.24
C LEU A 266 -14.70 20.85 5.61
N THR A 267 -15.94 21.27 5.90
CA THR A 267 -16.31 21.81 7.23
C THR A 267 -16.14 20.74 8.34
N THR A 268 -16.43 19.49 8.04
CA THR A 268 -16.21 18.38 8.97
C THR A 268 -14.73 18.14 9.22
N LEU A 269 -13.90 18.08 8.19
CA LEU A 269 -12.45 17.97 8.33
C LEU A 269 -11.84 19.12 9.13
N ALA A 270 -12.34 20.33 8.94
CA ALA A 270 -11.91 21.51 9.69
C ALA A 270 -12.08 21.36 11.21
N GLN A 271 -12.98 20.49 11.69
CA GLN A 271 -13.14 20.23 13.12
C GLN A 271 -11.89 19.61 13.76
N ILE A 272 -11.09 18.87 12.99
CA ILE A 272 -9.80 18.33 13.43
C ILE A 272 -8.66 19.24 12.96
N TRP A 273 -8.61 19.59 11.67
CA TRP A 273 -7.47 20.27 11.07
C TRP A 273 -7.28 21.72 11.53
N SER A 274 -8.33 22.38 12.04
CA SER A 274 -8.20 23.71 12.66
C SER A 274 -7.58 23.69 14.05
N LYS A 275 -7.56 22.54 14.72
CA LYS A 275 -6.94 22.34 16.03
C LYS A 275 -5.47 22.01 15.85
N LYS A 276 -4.62 23.05 15.76
CA LYS A 276 -3.18 22.88 15.45
C LYS A 276 -2.47 21.91 16.37
N ASP A 277 -2.82 21.90 17.65
CA ASP A 277 -2.22 21.05 18.66
C ASP A 277 -2.68 19.57 18.59
N TYR A 278 -3.67 19.27 17.76
CA TYR A 278 -4.08 17.89 17.48
C TYR A 278 -3.20 17.21 16.45
N LEU A 279 -2.36 17.96 15.74
CA LEU A 279 -1.50 17.46 14.68
C LEU A 279 -0.03 17.45 15.14
N ALA A 280 0.68 16.37 14.92
CA ALA A 280 2.08 16.24 15.26
C ALA A 280 2.94 17.29 14.54
N GLY A 281 3.47 18.24 15.29
CA GLY A 281 4.20 19.40 14.76
C GLY A 281 3.32 20.49 14.16
N GLY A 282 2.01 20.45 14.40
CA GLY A 282 1.04 21.36 13.80
C GLY A 282 0.84 21.15 12.29
N PRO A 283 0.09 22.03 11.61
CA PRO A 283 -0.11 21.95 10.17
C PRO A 283 1.19 21.97 9.38
N ASP A 284 2.17 22.78 9.76
CA ASP A 284 3.46 22.85 9.06
C ASP A 284 4.26 21.55 9.23
N GLY A 285 4.23 20.94 10.42
CA GLY A 285 4.86 19.64 10.68
C GLY A 285 4.17 18.52 9.89
N ALA A 286 2.85 18.51 9.84
CA ALA A 286 2.08 17.55 9.04
C ALA A 286 2.44 17.64 7.55
N LEU A 287 2.56 18.86 7.01
CA LEU A 287 2.92 19.09 5.59
C LEU A 287 4.39 18.77 5.24
N GLN A 288 5.24 18.52 6.23
CA GLN A 288 6.62 18.08 6.06
C GLN A 288 6.81 16.59 6.40
N THR A 289 5.77 15.94 6.90
CA THR A 289 5.79 14.54 7.29
C THR A 289 5.30 13.69 6.11
N GLU A 290 6.15 12.78 5.64
CA GLU A 290 5.80 11.78 4.63
C GLU A 290 5.00 10.62 5.27
N PHE A 291 4.27 9.86 4.46
CA PHE A 291 3.46 8.73 4.91
C PHE A 291 4.22 7.75 5.82
N PRO A 292 5.41 7.21 5.47
CA PRO A 292 6.11 6.27 6.35
C PRO A 292 6.47 6.90 7.71
N ALA A 293 6.82 8.19 7.72
CA ALA A 293 7.16 8.90 8.93
C ALA A 293 5.92 9.14 9.81
N SER A 294 4.74 9.39 9.22
CA SER A 294 3.50 9.55 9.98
C SER A 294 3.15 8.28 10.76
N VAL A 295 3.33 7.12 10.16
CA VAL A 295 3.12 5.83 10.80
C VAL A 295 4.14 5.60 11.93
N THR A 296 5.42 5.78 11.64
CA THR A 296 6.48 5.52 12.63
C THR A 296 6.42 6.47 13.83
N GLN A 297 5.98 7.72 13.65
CA GLN A 297 5.74 8.67 14.74
C GLN A 297 4.69 8.18 15.74
N THR A 298 3.72 7.39 15.30
CA THR A 298 2.66 6.83 16.14
C THR A 298 3.13 5.58 16.89
N PHE A 299 4.07 4.82 16.35
CA PHE A 299 4.46 3.53 16.90
C PHE A 299 5.89 3.47 17.46
N THR A 300 6.58 4.61 17.54
CA THR A 300 7.84 4.77 18.26
C THR A 300 7.63 5.56 19.54
N GLY A 301 8.51 5.36 20.54
CA GLY A 301 8.40 6.05 21.83
C GLY A 301 7.58 5.33 22.91
N GLY A 302 7.08 4.13 22.64
CA GLY A 302 6.36 3.30 23.61
C GLY A 302 5.00 3.91 24.00
N ASP A 303 4.83 4.26 25.26
CA ASP A 303 3.63 4.89 25.82
C ASP A 303 3.59 6.43 25.67
N GLN A 304 4.67 7.02 25.16
CA GLN A 304 4.79 8.45 24.86
C GLN A 304 5.16 8.65 23.37
N PRO A 305 4.29 8.24 22.45
CA PRO A 305 4.53 8.43 21.02
C PRO A 305 4.40 9.93 20.66
N LYS A 306 4.92 10.31 19.49
CA LYS A 306 4.75 11.68 18.99
C LYS A 306 3.29 12.00 18.64
N ALA A 307 2.50 10.96 18.28
CA ALA A 307 1.05 11.04 18.14
C ALA A 307 0.40 9.70 18.52
N ALA A 308 -0.84 9.72 19.01
CA ALA A 308 -1.53 8.51 19.44
C ALA A 308 -2.17 7.74 18.28
N MET A 309 -2.57 8.43 17.23
CA MET A 309 -3.32 7.89 16.09
C MET A 309 -2.72 8.34 14.76
N VAL A 310 -2.88 7.49 13.73
CA VAL A 310 -2.63 7.84 12.33
C VAL A 310 -3.75 7.24 11.48
N TYR A 311 -4.38 8.07 10.65
CA TYR A 311 -5.32 7.58 9.65
C TYR A 311 -4.52 7.16 8.42
N GLU A 312 -4.59 5.89 8.09
CA GLU A 312 -3.89 5.28 6.96
C GLU A 312 -4.51 3.93 6.59
N GLY A 313 -4.29 3.47 5.36
CA GLY A 313 -4.74 2.17 4.91
C GLY A 313 -4.07 0.98 5.63
N ASP A 314 -4.51 -0.21 5.28
CA ASP A 314 -3.99 -1.48 5.83
C ASP A 314 -2.48 -1.68 5.56
N PHE A 315 -1.96 -1.06 4.51
CA PHE A 315 -0.55 -1.11 4.12
C PHE A 315 0.38 -0.43 5.15
N ALA A 316 -0.13 0.40 6.05
CA ALA A 316 0.63 0.95 7.19
C ALA A 316 1.30 -0.14 8.04
N GLN A 317 0.79 -1.38 8.01
CA GLN A 317 1.40 -2.52 8.71
C GLN A 317 2.86 -2.76 8.30
N VAL A 318 3.24 -2.44 7.07
CA VAL A 318 4.63 -2.55 6.60
C VAL A 318 5.54 -1.64 7.43
N ASN A 319 5.14 -0.37 7.59
CA ASN A 319 5.91 0.62 8.34
C ASN A 319 5.85 0.39 9.86
N ILE A 320 4.72 -0.11 10.38
CA ILE A 320 4.63 -0.58 11.77
C ILE A 320 5.66 -1.70 12.02
N GLY A 321 5.81 -2.62 11.06
CA GLY A 321 6.80 -3.71 11.14
C GLY A 321 8.26 -3.25 11.17
N GLU A 322 8.55 -2.03 10.74
CA GLU A 322 9.88 -1.41 10.84
C GLU A 322 10.15 -0.85 12.25
N THR A 323 9.12 -0.79 13.10
CA THR A 323 9.21 -0.37 14.50
C THR A 323 9.29 -1.59 15.43
N LYS A 324 9.30 -1.36 16.74
CA LYS A 324 9.21 -2.42 17.76
C LYS A 324 7.77 -2.81 18.08
N ALA A 325 6.78 -2.07 17.60
CA ALA A 325 5.36 -2.28 17.88
C ALA A 325 4.84 -3.54 17.17
N LYS A 326 4.05 -4.31 17.88
CA LYS A 326 3.41 -5.53 17.35
C LYS A 326 1.98 -5.23 16.95
N VAL A 327 1.64 -5.52 15.71
CA VAL A 327 0.26 -5.42 15.20
C VAL A 327 -0.65 -6.37 15.98
N GLY A 328 -1.78 -5.84 16.44
CA GLY A 328 -2.77 -6.55 17.25
C GLY A 328 -2.55 -6.40 18.77
N THR A 329 -1.37 -5.96 19.21
CA THR A 329 -1.05 -5.75 20.63
C THR A 329 -0.74 -4.28 20.90
N ASP A 330 0.37 -3.79 20.35
CA ASP A 330 0.84 -2.41 20.59
C ASP A 330 0.23 -1.45 19.53
N ALA A 331 0.14 -1.92 18.30
CA ALA A 331 -0.52 -1.24 17.19
C ALA A 331 -1.86 -1.91 16.92
N LYS A 332 -2.94 -1.20 17.19
CA LYS A 332 -4.30 -1.65 16.93
C LYS A 332 -4.96 -0.76 15.88
N VAL A 333 -6.12 -1.16 15.41
CA VAL A 333 -6.83 -0.48 14.33
C VAL A 333 -8.33 -0.54 14.56
N PHE A 334 -9.01 0.54 14.20
CA PHE A 334 -10.48 0.57 14.09
C PHE A 334 -10.89 1.14 12.72
N PRO A 335 -12.08 0.78 12.21
CA PRO A 335 -12.61 1.34 10.98
C PRO A 335 -12.77 2.86 11.10
N PHE A 336 -12.61 3.59 9.98
CA PHE A 336 -12.88 5.02 9.95
C PHE A 336 -14.30 5.28 10.46
N PRO A 337 -14.46 6.13 11.50
CA PRO A 337 -15.76 6.29 12.17
C PRO A 337 -16.82 6.89 11.26
N ALA A 338 -18.08 6.42 11.41
CA ALA A 338 -19.18 6.97 10.64
C ALA A 338 -19.33 8.49 10.88
N VAL A 339 -19.32 9.25 9.80
CA VAL A 339 -19.57 10.71 9.80
C VAL A 339 -21.05 10.96 9.50
N GLY A 340 -21.63 10.15 8.63
CA GLY A 340 -23.06 10.11 8.31
C GLY A 340 -23.72 8.87 8.90
N ALA A 341 -24.65 8.29 8.14
CA ALA A 341 -25.43 7.14 8.56
C ALA A 341 -24.62 5.81 8.56
N SER A 342 -23.53 5.74 7.81
CA SER A 342 -22.73 4.52 7.65
C SER A 342 -21.23 4.85 7.62
N ALA A 343 -20.40 3.82 7.81
CA ALA A 343 -18.97 3.85 7.65
C ALA A 343 -18.59 3.00 6.41
N PRO A 344 -18.74 3.51 5.20
CA PRO A 344 -18.39 2.78 3.98
C PRO A 344 -16.87 2.66 3.83
N VAL A 345 -16.43 1.79 2.91
CA VAL A 345 -15.02 1.55 2.65
C VAL A 345 -14.58 2.30 1.38
N VAL A 346 -13.58 3.17 1.52
CA VAL A 346 -12.75 3.65 0.42
C VAL A 346 -11.63 2.62 0.21
N SER A 347 -11.47 2.14 -1.00
CA SER A 347 -10.47 1.15 -1.37
C SER A 347 -9.51 1.72 -2.41
N GLY A 348 -8.28 1.27 -2.37
CA GLY A 348 -7.27 1.51 -3.40
C GLY A 348 -6.69 0.20 -3.89
N GLY A 349 -5.67 0.26 -4.72
CA GLY A 349 -4.97 -0.94 -5.12
C GLY A 349 -4.04 -0.72 -6.30
N ASP A 350 -3.19 -1.71 -6.55
CA ASP A 350 -2.19 -1.67 -7.62
C ASP A 350 -2.50 -2.71 -8.70
N ALA A 351 -2.61 -2.25 -9.93
CA ALA A 351 -2.91 -3.08 -11.08
C ALA A 351 -1.67 -3.41 -11.91
N ALA A 352 -1.46 -4.67 -12.22
CA ALA A 352 -0.48 -5.09 -13.20
C ALA A 352 -0.95 -4.74 -14.62
N VAL A 353 -0.14 -3.97 -15.35
CA VAL A 353 -0.41 -3.49 -16.70
C VAL A 353 0.73 -3.92 -17.64
N ILE A 354 0.40 -4.52 -18.75
CA ILE A 354 1.38 -4.96 -19.76
C ILE A 354 1.78 -3.77 -20.63
N LEU A 355 3.09 -3.53 -20.77
CA LEU A 355 3.64 -2.48 -21.62
C LEU A 355 4.30 -3.05 -22.88
N LYS A 356 4.89 -4.26 -22.83
CA LYS A 356 5.33 -5.02 -23.98
C LYS A 356 4.50 -6.29 -24.10
N ASP A 357 3.76 -6.43 -25.21
CA ASP A 357 2.97 -7.63 -25.46
C ASP A 357 3.88 -8.80 -25.83
N SER A 358 4.08 -9.70 -24.88
CA SER A 358 4.86 -10.92 -25.05
C SER A 358 4.21 -12.08 -24.30
N LYS A 359 4.49 -13.31 -24.73
CA LYS A 359 4.03 -14.52 -24.03
C LYS A 359 4.42 -14.51 -22.55
N ALA A 360 5.59 -13.99 -22.23
CA ALA A 360 6.09 -13.94 -20.87
C ALA A 360 5.38 -12.89 -20.02
N ALA A 361 5.11 -11.69 -20.55
CA ALA A 361 4.35 -10.66 -19.85
C ALA A 361 2.91 -11.10 -19.61
N GLN A 362 2.25 -11.70 -20.61
CA GLN A 362 0.90 -12.26 -20.46
C GLN A 362 0.86 -13.38 -19.39
N ALA A 363 1.85 -14.28 -19.39
CA ALA A 363 1.96 -15.35 -18.39
C ALA A 363 2.19 -14.80 -16.97
N LEU A 364 3.01 -13.74 -16.82
CA LEU A 364 3.23 -13.09 -15.52
C LEU A 364 1.93 -12.46 -15.01
N VAL A 365 1.21 -11.72 -15.84
CA VAL A 365 -0.05 -11.09 -15.43
C VAL A 365 -1.12 -12.16 -15.12
N THR A 366 -1.14 -13.28 -15.85
CA THR A 366 -1.99 -14.44 -15.53
C THR A 366 -1.64 -15.03 -14.17
N PHE A 367 -0.35 -15.16 -13.85
CA PHE A 367 0.11 -15.62 -12.53
C PHE A 367 -0.29 -14.65 -11.42
N LEU A 368 -0.11 -13.34 -11.61
CA LEU A 368 -0.50 -12.32 -10.64
C LEU A 368 -2.02 -12.31 -10.39
N ALA A 369 -2.84 -12.64 -11.39
CA ALA A 369 -4.30 -12.78 -11.24
C ALA A 369 -4.73 -14.04 -10.48
N SER A 370 -3.81 -14.98 -10.23
CA SER A 370 -4.13 -16.25 -9.60
C SER A 370 -4.08 -16.19 -8.07
N PRO A 371 -4.82 -17.09 -7.38
CA PRO A 371 -4.69 -17.23 -5.92
C PRO A 371 -3.28 -17.62 -5.48
N ASP A 372 -2.49 -18.28 -6.34
CA ASP A 372 -1.12 -18.73 -6.01
C ASP A 372 -0.21 -17.53 -5.68
N ALA A 373 -0.16 -16.53 -6.58
CA ALA A 373 0.66 -15.33 -6.39
C ALA A 373 0.22 -14.54 -5.15
N ALA A 374 -1.10 -14.33 -5.02
CA ALA A 374 -1.68 -13.58 -3.92
C ALA A 374 -1.44 -14.27 -2.56
N THR A 375 -1.56 -15.61 -2.50
CA THR A 375 -1.31 -16.40 -1.27
C THR A 375 0.15 -16.30 -0.82
N ILE A 376 1.10 -16.26 -1.75
CA ILE A 376 2.53 -16.09 -1.42
C ILE A 376 2.73 -14.74 -0.71
N GLN A 377 2.20 -13.67 -1.28
CA GLN A 377 2.39 -12.34 -0.70
C GLN A 377 1.61 -12.14 0.59
N ALA A 378 0.37 -12.65 0.68
CA ALA A 378 -0.43 -12.59 1.89
C ALA A 378 0.30 -13.18 3.10
N LYS A 379 0.97 -14.32 2.93
CA LYS A 379 1.78 -14.97 4.00
C LYS A 379 2.94 -14.10 4.50
N LEU A 380 3.39 -13.13 3.73
CA LEU A 380 4.49 -12.23 4.08
C LEU A 380 4.02 -10.99 4.87
N GLY A 381 2.72 -10.74 4.90
CA GLY A 381 2.09 -9.61 5.59
C GLY A 381 2.11 -8.29 4.82
N GLY A 382 1.37 -7.30 5.32
CA GLY A 382 1.29 -5.96 4.72
C GLY A 382 0.67 -5.94 3.33
N TYR A 383 -0.26 -6.86 3.04
CA TYR A 383 -0.86 -7.04 1.73
C TYR A 383 -2.30 -7.51 1.85
N LEU A 384 -3.18 -6.92 1.06
CA LEU A 384 -4.52 -7.40 0.82
C LEU A 384 -4.68 -7.78 -0.64
N SER A 385 -5.47 -8.82 -0.89
CA SER A 385 -5.79 -9.26 -2.24
C SER A 385 -7.26 -9.02 -2.56
N PRO A 386 -7.59 -8.51 -3.75
CA PRO A 386 -8.96 -8.50 -4.26
C PRO A 386 -9.42 -9.88 -4.75
N ASN A 387 -8.53 -10.86 -4.73
CA ASN A 387 -8.82 -12.24 -5.14
C ASN A 387 -9.56 -12.98 -4.01
N LYS A 388 -10.85 -13.27 -4.20
CA LYS A 388 -11.73 -13.91 -3.22
C LYS A 388 -11.37 -15.36 -2.86
N ASN A 389 -10.44 -15.97 -3.60
CA ASN A 389 -9.99 -17.35 -3.39
C ASN A 389 -8.65 -17.44 -2.64
N VAL A 390 -8.14 -16.32 -2.10
CA VAL A 390 -7.03 -16.36 -1.15
C VAL A 390 -7.55 -16.85 0.21
N PRO A 391 -6.99 -17.93 0.77
CA PRO A 391 -7.49 -18.45 2.04
C PRO A 391 -7.17 -17.47 3.18
N GLU A 392 -8.12 -17.27 4.10
CA GLU A 392 -7.96 -16.39 5.28
C GLU A 392 -6.71 -16.77 6.09
N SER A 393 -6.41 -18.07 6.19
CA SER A 393 -5.22 -18.59 6.89
C SER A 393 -3.88 -18.17 6.27
N ALA A 394 -3.88 -17.61 5.06
CA ALA A 394 -2.67 -17.07 4.46
C ALA A 394 -2.23 -15.75 5.11
N TYR A 395 -3.14 -15.02 5.73
CA TYR A 395 -2.82 -13.76 6.40
C TYR A 395 -2.24 -14.03 7.79
N PRO A 396 -1.07 -13.44 8.15
CA PRO A 396 -0.28 -13.89 9.30
C PRO A 396 -0.87 -13.54 10.68
N ASN A 397 -1.72 -12.52 10.77
CA ASN A 397 -2.30 -12.07 12.05
C ASN A 397 -3.81 -11.84 11.94
N GLU A 398 -4.47 -11.78 13.10
CA GLU A 398 -5.93 -11.63 13.18
C GLU A 398 -6.42 -10.30 12.62
N VAL A 399 -5.66 -9.22 12.82
CA VAL A 399 -5.98 -7.90 12.28
C VAL A 399 -6.06 -7.95 10.76
N GLN A 400 -5.04 -8.54 10.11
CA GLN A 400 -5.03 -8.68 8.65
C GLN A 400 -6.15 -9.57 8.14
N ARG A 401 -6.43 -10.68 8.81
CA ARG A 401 -7.55 -11.57 8.47
C ARG A 401 -8.88 -10.81 8.52
N THR A 402 -9.10 -10.05 9.58
CA THR A 402 -10.33 -9.25 9.75
C THR A 402 -10.48 -8.21 8.66
N ILE A 403 -9.41 -7.47 8.33
CA ILE A 403 -9.44 -6.45 7.27
C ILE A 403 -9.65 -7.10 5.90
N ALA A 404 -8.96 -8.20 5.59
CA ALA A 404 -9.11 -8.93 4.33
C ALA A 404 -10.54 -9.47 4.17
N LYS A 405 -11.10 -10.05 5.24
CA LYS A 405 -12.48 -10.56 5.26
C LYS A 405 -13.49 -9.43 5.02
N ALA A 406 -13.32 -8.28 5.66
CA ALA A 406 -14.18 -7.13 5.47
C ALA A 406 -14.13 -6.62 4.01
N LEU A 407 -12.95 -6.54 3.41
CA LEU A 407 -12.80 -6.15 2.01
C LEU A 407 -13.49 -7.12 1.05
N ILE A 408 -13.34 -8.43 1.24
CA ILE A 408 -14.00 -9.43 0.40
C ILE A 408 -15.51 -9.43 0.63
N ALA A 409 -15.96 -9.26 1.87
CA ALA A 409 -17.39 -9.21 2.21
C ALA A 409 -18.11 -7.96 1.67
N SER A 410 -17.39 -6.85 1.45
CA SER A 410 -17.95 -5.66 0.81
C SER A 410 -18.39 -5.88 -0.65
N GLY A 411 -17.89 -6.95 -1.29
CA GLY A 411 -18.27 -7.29 -2.66
C GLY A 411 -18.00 -6.12 -3.61
N ASP A 412 -19.05 -5.49 -4.11
CA ASP A 412 -19.03 -4.31 -4.99
C ASP A 412 -19.52 -3.02 -4.28
N ASP A 413 -19.75 -3.07 -2.95
CA ASP A 413 -20.22 -1.91 -2.18
C ASP A 413 -19.10 -0.92 -1.77
N PHE A 414 -17.83 -1.31 -1.94
CA PHE A 414 -16.72 -0.37 -1.74
C PHE A 414 -16.73 0.74 -2.81
N ARG A 415 -16.08 1.86 -2.51
CA ARG A 415 -15.74 2.86 -3.54
C ARG A 415 -14.24 2.93 -3.69
N PHE A 416 -13.80 2.92 -4.94
CA PHE A 416 -12.38 3.13 -5.21
C PHE A 416 -12.03 4.60 -4.93
N ASP A 417 -10.83 4.84 -4.43
CA ASP A 417 -10.25 6.14 -4.18
C ASP A 417 -10.55 7.11 -5.33
N MET A 418 -11.13 8.25 -5.01
CA MET A 418 -11.62 9.23 -5.99
C MET A 418 -10.45 9.90 -6.70
N SER A 419 -9.43 10.27 -5.94
CA SER A 419 -8.24 10.92 -6.48
C SER A 419 -7.49 10.01 -7.44
N ASP A 420 -7.43 8.71 -7.14
CA ASP A 420 -6.82 7.69 -8.00
C ASP A 420 -7.60 7.46 -9.31
N GLN A 421 -8.92 7.68 -9.31
CA GLN A 421 -9.76 7.59 -10.51
C GLN A 421 -9.68 8.83 -11.39
N ALA A 422 -9.34 9.98 -10.81
CA ALA A 422 -9.29 11.27 -11.48
C ALA A 422 -8.19 11.33 -12.55
N PRO A 423 -8.29 12.28 -13.52
CA PRO A 423 -7.16 12.60 -14.37
C PRO A 423 -5.92 12.93 -13.55
N GLN A 424 -4.75 12.43 -13.97
CA GLN A 424 -3.48 12.60 -13.26
C GLN A 424 -3.15 14.06 -12.91
N ALA A 425 -3.58 15.00 -13.77
CA ALA A 425 -3.37 16.43 -13.53
C ALA A 425 -4.12 16.96 -12.30
N PHE A 426 -5.21 16.30 -11.89
CA PHE A 426 -6.01 16.65 -10.72
C PHE A 426 -5.71 15.76 -9.51
N GLY A 427 -5.85 14.44 -9.66
CA GLY A 427 -5.82 13.51 -8.54
C GLY A 427 -4.49 12.78 -8.30
N GLY A 428 -3.45 13.01 -9.13
CA GLY A 428 -2.23 12.19 -9.02
C GLY A 428 -0.92 12.94 -9.30
N THR A 429 -0.88 14.26 -9.16
CA THR A 429 0.35 15.04 -9.44
C THR A 429 0.78 15.86 -8.23
N PRO A 430 1.96 15.57 -7.62
CA PRO A 430 2.49 16.35 -6.51
C PRO A 430 2.51 17.86 -6.80
N GLY A 431 2.04 18.64 -5.85
CA GLY A 431 2.02 20.10 -5.93
C GLY A 431 0.97 20.69 -6.87
N LYS A 432 0.00 19.90 -7.33
CA LYS A 432 -1.09 20.31 -8.21
C LYS A 432 -2.42 19.67 -7.81
N GLY A 433 -3.52 20.25 -8.32
CA GLY A 433 -4.86 19.71 -8.21
C GLY A 433 -5.26 19.42 -6.76
N GLU A 434 -6.02 18.37 -6.56
CA GLU A 434 -6.61 18.00 -5.28
C GLU A 434 -5.55 17.85 -4.16
N TRP A 435 -4.40 17.24 -4.44
CA TRP A 435 -3.32 17.09 -3.45
C TRP A 435 -2.84 18.44 -2.92
N LYS A 436 -2.58 19.36 -3.83
CA LYS A 436 -2.12 20.72 -3.45
C LYS A 436 -3.22 21.52 -2.77
N ASP A 437 -4.44 21.41 -3.24
CA ASP A 437 -5.57 22.16 -2.72
C ASP A 437 -5.92 21.74 -1.29
N LEU A 438 -5.83 20.44 -0.99
CA LEU A 438 -6.03 19.94 0.37
C LEU A 438 -4.82 20.23 1.27
N GLN A 439 -3.58 20.27 0.74
CA GLN A 439 -2.43 20.78 1.50
C GLN A 439 -2.61 22.25 1.88
N ASP A 440 -3.13 23.09 0.96
CA ASP A 440 -3.44 24.49 1.25
C ASP A 440 -4.60 24.62 2.26
N PHE A 441 -5.60 23.74 2.15
CA PHE A 441 -6.70 23.68 3.11
C PHE A 441 -6.21 23.27 4.51
N LEU A 442 -5.30 22.31 4.63
CA LEU A 442 -4.71 21.94 5.91
C LEU A 442 -3.96 23.11 6.56
N LYS A 443 -3.36 24.01 5.78
CA LYS A 443 -2.77 25.26 6.27
C LYS A 443 -3.79 26.26 6.77
N ASN A 444 -4.94 26.34 6.10
CA ASN A 444 -6.00 27.29 6.41
C ASN A 444 -7.40 26.65 6.36
N PRO A 445 -7.76 25.79 7.33
CA PRO A 445 -9.03 25.05 7.32
C PRO A 445 -10.27 25.94 7.47
N SER A 446 -10.12 27.23 7.74
CA SER A 446 -11.22 28.19 7.78
C SER A 446 -11.69 28.65 6.39
N ASP A 447 -10.84 28.50 5.36
CA ASP A 447 -11.16 28.93 3.99
C ASP A 447 -11.83 27.82 3.17
N VAL A 448 -12.97 27.34 3.63
CA VAL A 448 -13.76 26.30 2.95
C VAL A 448 -14.21 26.74 1.56
N ALA A 449 -14.68 27.97 1.43
CA ALA A 449 -15.19 28.49 0.16
C ALA A 449 -14.09 28.69 -0.89
N GLY A 450 -12.93 29.23 -0.47
CA GLY A 450 -11.77 29.37 -1.34
C GLY A 450 -11.22 28.01 -1.78
N THR A 451 -11.17 27.04 -0.87
CA THR A 451 -10.77 25.66 -1.19
C THR A 451 -11.70 25.02 -2.21
N GLN A 452 -13.03 25.13 -2.04
CA GLN A 452 -13.99 24.62 -3.04
C GLN A 452 -13.80 25.26 -4.42
N ALA A 453 -13.61 26.57 -4.46
CA ALA A 453 -13.42 27.29 -5.73
C ALA A 453 -12.13 26.83 -6.45
N LYS A 454 -11.08 26.53 -5.69
CA LYS A 454 -9.80 26.06 -6.19
C LYS A 454 -9.89 24.64 -6.71
N LEU A 455 -10.46 23.73 -5.93
CA LEU A 455 -10.73 22.34 -6.32
C LEU A 455 -11.56 22.29 -7.62
N GLU A 456 -12.64 23.09 -7.70
CA GLU A 456 -13.47 23.14 -8.93
C GLU A 456 -12.69 23.64 -10.13
N LYS A 457 -11.91 24.69 -9.96
CA LYS A 457 -11.10 25.24 -11.06
C LYS A 457 -10.12 24.19 -11.60
N ASP A 458 -9.42 23.50 -10.72
CA ASP A 458 -8.39 22.54 -11.10
C ASP A 458 -9.02 21.24 -11.64
N ALA A 459 -10.15 20.80 -11.08
CA ALA A 459 -10.93 19.69 -11.61
C ALA A 459 -11.48 20.00 -13.01
N ALA A 460 -12.14 21.16 -13.20
CA ALA A 460 -12.68 21.56 -14.50
C ALA A 460 -11.59 21.62 -15.58
N ALA A 461 -10.40 22.10 -15.24
CA ALA A 461 -9.28 22.11 -16.17
C ALA A 461 -8.78 20.70 -16.53
N ALA A 462 -8.74 19.79 -15.57
CA ALA A 462 -8.24 18.43 -15.78
C ALA A 462 -9.25 17.54 -16.53
N TYR A 463 -10.53 17.62 -16.18
CA TYR A 463 -11.58 16.84 -16.82
C TYR A 463 -12.01 17.41 -18.17
N GLY A 464 -11.88 18.74 -18.37
CA GLY A 464 -12.21 19.41 -19.62
C GLY A 464 -11.10 19.36 -20.68
N GLY A 465 -9.87 19.05 -20.31
CA GLY A 465 -8.70 19.01 -21.19
C GLY A 465 -8.57 17.76 -22.07
N GLY A 466 -9.58 16.90 -22.09
CA GLY A 466 -9.60 15.63 -22.81
C GLY A 466 -10.45 15.63 -24.10
N SER A 467 -10.66 16.82 -24.74
CA SER A 467 -11.36 16.94 -26.02
C SER A 467 -10.38 17.15 -27.19
#